data_5431ed842d212db92802acd52ef5a64b
#
_entry.id   5431ed842d212db92802acd52ef5a64b
#
_cell.length_a   1.000
_cell.length_b   1.000
_cell.length_c   1.000
_cell.angle_alpha   90.00
_cell.angle_beta   90.00
_cell.angle_gamma   90.00
#
_symmetry.space_group_name_H-M   'P 1'
#
loop_
_entity.id
_entity.type
_entity.pdbx_description
1 polymer ?
#
loop_
_entity_poly.entity_id
_entity_poly.type
_entity_poly.pdbx_seq_one_letter_code
_entity_poly.pdbx_strand_id
1 'polypeptide(L)'
;MLKIILASKSKVRKRILDEHNILNEPKPSNIDEDVVKLSLIKEKASPEIISKNLAELKANKVSHNFSDDLVLGADSVIDLEGELISKPNDRNEALEILKKLNGKKHHLISSVCISKNGSMVSVSYTHLTLPTKQAV
;
A
#
# COMPACT_ATOMS: atom_id res chain seq x y z
N MET A 1 -7.93 -26.22 1.75
CA MET A 1 -8.31 -24.82 1.43
C MET A 1 -7.09 -23.93 1.59
N LEU A 2 -6.82 -23.11 0.59
CA LEU A 2 -5.67 -22.21 0.61
C LEU A 2 -5.90 -21.07 1.60
N LYS A 3 -4.95 -20.87 2.51
CA LYS A 3 -4.94 -19.73 3.41
C LYS A 3 -3.85 -18.77 2.99
N ILE A 4 -4.17 -17.47 2.97
CA ILE A 4 -3.22 -16.42 2.66
C ILE A 4 -2.82 -15.72 3.95
N ILE A 5 -1.52 -15.45 4.11
CA ILE A 5 -1.02 -14.58 5.16
C ILE A 5 -1.09 -13.15 4.66
N LEU A 6 -1.82 -12.30 5.36
CA LEU A 6 -1.95 -10.88 5.00
C LEU A 6 -0.91 -10.06 5.79
N ALA A 7 0.11 -9.57 5.10
CA ALA A 7 1.19 -8.78 5.71
C ALA A 7 0.77 -7.32 5.93
N SER A 8 -0.32 -7.12 6.69
CA SER A 8 -0.90 -5.80 6.88
C SER A 8 -1.68 -5.70 8.18
N LYS A 9 -1.73 -4.49 8.75
CA LYS A 9 -2.60 -4.14 9.88
C LYS A 9 -3.96 -3.63 9.41
N SER A 10 -4.16 -3.46 8.12
CA SER A 10 -5.36 -2.84 7.56
C SER A 10 -6.60 -3.70 7.77
N LYS A 11 -7.56 -3.16 8.50
CA LYS A 11 -8.86 -3.80 8.70
C LYS A 11 -9.67 -3.84 7.40
N VAL A 12 -9.49 -2.83 6.57
CA VAL A 12 -10.17 -2.74 5.27
C VAL A 12 -9.71 -3.86 4.33
N ARG A 13 -8.39 -4.09 4.25
CA ARG A 13 -7.85 -5.16 3.41
C ARG A 13 -8.29 -6.53 3.88
N LYS A 14 -8.29 -6.75 5.21
CA LYS A 14 -8.81 -8.00 5.77
C LYS A 14 -10.28 -8.19 5.41
N ARG A 15 -11.10 -7.15 5.56
CA ARG A 15 -12.52 -7.20 5.23
C ARG A 15 -12.75 -7.55 3.75
N ILE A 16 -11.97 -6.97 2.85
CA ILE A 16 -12.07 -7.28 1.42
C ILE A 16 -11.85 -8.77 1.16
N LEU A 17 -10.80 -9.34 1.76
CA LEU A 17 -10.52 -10.76 1.61
C LEU A 17 -11.64 -11.62 2.22
N ASP A 18 -12.11 -11.24 3.40
CA ASP A 18 -13.20 -11.97 4.07
C ASP A 18 -14.50 -11.94 3.25
N GLU A 19 -14.85 -10.80 2.68
CA GLU A 19 -16.04 -10.64 1.85
C GLU A 19 -15.99 -11.46 0.56
N HIS A 20 -14.79 -11.77 0.09
CA HIS A 20 -14.59 -12.62 -1.10
C HIS A 20 -14.31 -14.08 -0.74
N ASN A 21 -14.56 -14.46 0.51
CA ASN A 21 -14.39 -15.82 1.01
C ASN A 21 -12.95 -16.34 0.86
N ILE A 22 -11.97 -15.43 0.96
CA ILE A 22 -10.56 -15.80 0.94
C ILE A 22 -10.08 -15.93 2.38
N LEU A 23 -9.74 -17.17 2.77
CA LEU A 23 -9.23 -17.45 4.11
C LEU A 23 -7.88 -16.75 4.28
N ASN A 24 -7.75 -15.91 5.31
CA ASN A 24 -6.55 -15.13 5.54
C ASN A 24 -6.25 -14.97 7.02
N GLU A 25 -4.98 -14.72 7.32
CA GLU A 25 -4.51 -14.44 8.66
C GLU A 25 -3.63 -13.20 8.64
N PRO A 26 -4.00 -12.11 9.32
CA PRO A 26 -3.18 -10.90 9.36
C PRO A 26 -1.90 -11.12 10.20
N LYS A 27 -0.77 -10.75 9.61
CA LYS A 27 0.54 -10.75 10.28
C LYS A 27 1.28 -9.48 9.85
N PRO A 28 1.22 -8.41 10.64
CA PRO A 28 1.85 -7.13 10.29
C PRO A 28 3.35 -7.28 10.03
N SER A 29 3.84 -6.57 9.03
CA SER A 29 5.25 -6.63 8.61
C SER A 29 6.19 -5.88 9.55
N ASN A 30 5.67 -4.85 10.25
CA ASN A 30 6.46 -3.99 11.15
C ASN A 30 7.66 -3.33 10.44
N ILE A 31 7.48 -2.94 9.20
CA ILE A 31 8.48 -2.18 8.43
C ILE A 31 8.36 -0.71 8.82
N ASP A 32 9.50 -0.03 8.93
CA ASP A 32 9.52 1.43 9.05
C ASP A 32 9.28 2.04 7.68
N GLU A 33 8.02 2.26 7.34
CA GLU A 33 7.61 2.76 6.03
C GLU A 33 8.16 4.16 5.74
N ASP A 34 8.27 5.01 6.77
CA ASP A 34 8.73 6.39 6.58
C ASP A 34 10.20 6.42 6.15
N VAL A 35 11.04 5.58 6.73
CA VAL A 35 12.45 5.48 6.34
C VAL A 35 12.57 5.03 4.89
N VAL A 36 11.80 4.01 4.49
CA VAL A 36 11.81 3.50 3.11
C VAL A 36 11.33 4.58 2.13
N LYS A 37 10.25 5.26 2.46
CA LYS A 37 9.70 6.34 1.62
C LYS A 37 10.70 7.47 1.42
N LEU A 38 11.33 7.92 2.50
CA LEU A 38 12.33 9.00 2.42
C LEU A 38 13.51 8.62 1.55
N SER A 39 14.00 7.39 1.67
CA SER A 39 15.10 6.89 0.85
C SER A 39 14.72 6.89 -0.64
N LEU A 40 13.54 6.37 -0.96
CA LEU A 40 13.08 6.30 -2.36
C LEU A 40 12.79 7.70 -2.94
N ILE A 41 12.27 8.61 -2.14
CA ILE A 41 12.06 10.00 -2.56
C ILE A 41 13.38 10.68 -2.89
N LYS A 42 14.44 10.44 -2.11
CA LYS A 42 15.78 10.95 -2.40
C LYS A 42 16.31 10.43 -3.72
N GLU A 43 15.98 9.21 -4.09
CA GLU A 43 16.35 8.61 -5.37
C GLU A 43 15.43 9.04 -6.51
N LYS A 44 14.50 9.95 -6.26
CA LYS A 44 13.52 10.45 -7.23
C LYS A 44 12.59 9.36 -7.79
N ALA A 45 12.31 8.35 -6.97
CA ALA A 45 11.34 7.31 -7.36
C ALA A 45 9.95 7.91 -7.45
N SER A 46 9.17 7.44 -8.44
CA SER A 46 7.77 7.86 -8.58
C SER A 46 6.90 7.26 -7.47
N PRO A 47 5.73 7.86 -7.18
CA PRO A 47 4.78 7.26 -6.23
C PRO A 47 4.42 5.82 -6.56
N GLU A 48 4.29 5.48 -7.84
CA GLU A 48 4.05 4.12 -8.29
C GLU A 48 5.15 3.15 -7.84
N ILE A 49 6.42 3.53 -8.07
CA ILE A 49 7.57 2.70 -7.68
C ILE A 49 7.62 2.57 -6.16
N ILE A 50 7.36 3.64 -5.42
CA ILE A 50 7.34 3.62 -3.96
C ILE A 50 6.28 2.64 -3.46
N SER A 51 5.06 2.70 -4.01
CA SER A 51 3.98 1.80 -3.64
C SER A 51 4.34 0.33 -3.91
N LYS A 52 4.91 0.04 -5.08
CA LYS A 52 5.35 -1.31 -5.42
C LYS A 52 6.41 -1.84 -4.47
N ASN A 53 7.43 -1.02 -4.20
CA ASN A 53 8.52 -1.41 -3.30
C ASN A 53 8.01 -1.69 -1.89
N LEU A 54 7.09 -0.87 -1.38
CA LEU A 54 6.52 -1.11 -0.05
C LEU A 54 5.70 -2.39 -0.01
N ALA A 55 4.89 -2.65 -1.03
CA ALA A 55 4.12 -3.89 -1.11
C ALA A 55 5.05 -5.12 -1.11
N GLU A 56 6.12 -5.08 -1.91
CA GLU A 56 7.12 -6.16 -1.98
C GLU A 56 7.84 -6.37 -0.65
N LEU A 57 8.29 -5.29 -0.03
CA LEU A 57 9.01 -5.37 1.25
C LEU A 57 8.15 -5.99 2.34
N LYS A 58 6.88 -5.57 2.42
CA LYS A 58 5.94 -6.12 3.39
C LYS A 58 5.72 -7.62 3.17
N ALA A 59 5.44 -8.01 1.93
CA ALA A 59 5.20 -9.41 1.60
C ALA A 59 6.44 -10.26 1.83
N ASN A 60 7.59 -9.83 1.35
CA ASN A 60 8.84 -10.59 1.47
C ASN A 60 9.27 -10.76 2.92
N LYS A 61 9.18 -9.69 3.72
CA LYS A 61 9.58 -9.75 5.12
C LYS A 61 8.76 -10.77 5.91
N VAL A 62 7.45 -10.73 5.76
CA VAL A 62 6.57 -11.68 6.45
C VAL A 62 6.75 -13.09 5.90
N SER A 63 6.95 -13.22 4.60
CA SER A 63 7.12 -14.51 3.94
C SER A 63 8.30 -15.34 4.47
N HIS A 64 9.36 -14.70 4.95
CA HIS A 64 10.49 -15.41 5.56
C HIS A 64 10.09 -16.24 6.78
N ASN A 65 9.02 -15.84 7.48
CA ASN A 65 8.55 -16.53 8.67
C ASN A 65 7.43 -17.54 8.39
N PHE A 66 6.94 -17.60 7.16
CA PHE A 66 5.83 -18.48 6.75
C PHE A 66 6.15 -19.14 5.42
N SER A 67 7.19 -19.98 5.42
CA SER A 67 7.82 -20.49 4.20
C SER A 67 6.90 -21.22 3.24
N ASP A 68 5.87 -21.92 3.73
CA ASP A 68 4.99 -22.71 2.89
C ASP A 68 3.70 -21.99 2.51
N ASP A 69 3.49 -20.78 3.02
CA ASP A 69 2.28 -20.01 2.79
C ASP A 69 2.50 -18.94 1.73
N LEU A 70 1.42 -18.62 1.02
CA LEU A 70 1.38 -17.43 0.19
C LEU A 70 1.17 -16.22 1.08
N VAL A 71 1.97 -15.19 0.91
CA VAL A 71 1.91 -13.95 1.68
C VAL A 71 1.55 -12.80 0.77
N LEU A 72 0.54 -12.04 1.16
CA LEU A 72 0.05 -10.88 0.42
C LEU A 72 0.49 -9.61 1.13
N GLY A 73 1.26 -8.79 0.44
CA GLY A 73 1.59 -7.43 0.88
C GLY A 73 0.89 -6.43 -0.02
N ALA A 74 0.54 -5.30 0.52
CA ALA A 74 -0.12 -4.24 -0.23
C ALA A 74 0.26 -2.88 0.29
N ASP A 75 0.21 -1.90 -0.60
CA ASP A 75 0.41 -0.50 -0.26
C ASP A 75 -0.45 0.38 -1.15
N SER A 76 -0.95 1.48 -0.60
CA SER A 76 -1.74 2.45 -1.36
C SER A 76 -1.18 3.84 -1.12
N VAL A 77 -1.00 4.60 -2.20
CA VAL A 77 -0.50 5.96 -2.14
C VAL A 77 -1.35 6.86 -3.02
N ILE A 78 -1.28 8.16 -2.76
CA ILE A 78 -1.87 9.17 -3.62
C ILE A 78 -0.74 9.85 -4.37
N ASP A 79 -0.90 9.96 -5.69
CA ASP A 79 0.00 10.71 -6.57
C ASP A 79 -0.71 12.00 -6.97
N LEU A 80 -0.20 13.12 -6.47
CA LEU A 80 -0.67 14.45 -6.86
C LEU A 80 0.41 15.09 -7.72
N GLU A 81 0.22 15.06 -9.03
CA GLU A 81 1.15 15.69 -9.99
C GLU A 81 2.62 15.27 -9.78
N GLY A 82 2.83 14.00 -9.48
CA GLY A 82 4.17 13.44 -9.21
C GLY A 82 4.60 13.47 -7.75
N GLU A 83 3.84 14.15 -6.88
CA GLU A 83 4.12 14.22 -5.46
C GLU A 83 3.42 13.08 -4.71
N LEU A 84 4.19 12.38 -3.88
CA LEU A 84 3.64 11.35 -3.01
C LEU A 84 2.90 11.99 -1.84
N ILE A 85 1.61 11.66 -1.70
CA ILE A 85 0.82 12.07 -0.56
C ILE A 85 0.63 10.85 0.33
N SER A 86 1.15 10.92 1.54
CA SER A 86 1.08 9.83 2.51
C SER A 86 -0.17 9.95 3.39
N LYS A 87 -0.48 8.85 4.06
CA LYS A 87 -1.56 8.78 5.02
C LYS A 87 -1.39 9.84 6.11
N PRO A 88 -2.45 10.59 6.47
CA PRO A 88 -2.34 11.58 7.54
C PRO A 88 -2.16 10.90 8.89
N ASN A 89 -1.37 11.53 9.77
CA ASN A 89 -1.15 11.06 11.13
C ASN A 89 -2.21 11.58 12.10
N ASP A 90 -2.83 12.69 11.76
CA ASP A 90 -3.86 13.31 12.59
C ASP A 90 -4.88 14.06 11.72
N ARG A 91 -5.88 14.63 12.38
CA ARG A 91 -6.95 15.38 11.70
C ARG A 91 -6.44 16.62 11.01
N ASN A 92 -5.47 17.32 11.57
CA ASN A 92 -4.91 18.53 10.98
C ASN A 92 -4.17 18.21 9.67
N GLU A 93 -3.38 17.14 9.65
CA GLU A 93 -2.73 16.67 8.43
C GLU A 93 -3.76 16.24 7.37
N ALA A 94 -4.82 15.57 7.79
CA ALA A 94 -5.90 15.19 6.88
C ALA A 94 -6.53 16.41 6.21
N LEU A 95 -6.77 17.46 6.99
CA LEU A 95 -7.33 18.70 6.47
C LEU A 95 -6.39 19.39 5.47
N GLU A 96 -5.09 19.42 5.77
CA GLU A 96 -4.08 19.97 4.86
C GLU A 96 -4.02 19.19 3.55
N ILE A 97 -4.10 17.86 3.62
CA ILE A 97 -4.14 17.01 2.43
C ILE A 97 -5.38 17.32 1.60
N LEU A 98 -6.54 17.42 2.22
CA LEU A 98 -7.78 17.76 1.51
C LEU A 98 -7.70 19.11 0.81
N LYS A 99 -7.13 20.11 1.47
CA LYS A 99 -6.92 21.43 0.86
C LYS A 99 -5.97 21.34 -0.34
N LYS A 100 -4.92 20.53 -0.22
CA LYS A 100 -3.94 20.35 -1.28
C LYS A 100 -4.53 19.65 -2.51
N LEU A 101 -5.43 18.69 -2.29
CA LEU A 101 -6.11 17.95 -3.35
C LEU A 101 -7.25 18.73 -3.99
N ASN A 102 -7.78 19.73 -3.31
CA ASN A 102 -8.98 20.44 -3.73
C ASN A 102 -8.83 21.06 -5.12
N GLY A 103 -9.78 20.75 -6.00
CA GLY A 103 -9.79 21.26 -7.37
C GLY A 103 -8.75 20.65 -8.31
N LYS A 104 -8.01 19.63 -7.85
CA LYS A 104 -6.93 18.99 -8.63
C LYS A 104 -7.26 17.54 -8.93
N LYS A 105 -6.73 17.05 -10.04
CA LYS A 105 -6.77 15.62 -10.34
C LYS A 105 -5.64 14.93 -9.60
N HIS A 106 -5.94 13.79 -9.04
CA HIS A 106 -4.93 12.96 -8.39
C HIS A 106 -5.18 11.49 -8.70
N HIS A 107 -4.18 10.67 -8.48
CA HIS A 107 -4.26 9.23 -8.71
C HIS A 107 -4.17 8.48 -7.39
N LEU A 108 -5.04 7.51 -7.21
CA LEU A 108 -4.89 6.51 -6.16
C LEU A 108 -4.17 5.32 -6.76
N ILE A 109 -3.02 4.97 -6.23
CA ILE A 109 -2.22 3.84 -6.69
C ILE A 109 -2.22 2.79 -5.60
N SER A 110 -2.70 1.60 -5.94
CA SER A 110 -2.66 0.45 -5.03
C SER A 110 -1.80 -0.63 -5.65
N SER A 111 -0.83 -1.11 -4.88
CA SER A 111 0.08 -2.16 -5.31
C SER A 111 -0.10 -3.37 -4.41
N VAL A 112 -0.03 -4.55 -5.02
CA VAL A 112 -0.20 -5.83 -4.34
C VAL A 112 0.95 -6.74 -4.75
N CYS A 113 1.58 -7.38 -3.78
CA CYS A 113 2.64 -8.33 -4.01
C CYS A 113 2.30 -9.66 -3.32
N ILE A 114 2.49 -10.75 -4.03
CA ILE A 114 2.38 -12.09 -3.46
C ILE A 114 3.78 -12.67 -3.39
N SER A 115 4.17 -13.13 -2.20
CA SER A 115 5.48 -13.74 -1.97
C SER A 115 5.34 -15.13 -1.38
N LYS A 116 6.36 -15.97 -1.62
CA LYS A 116 6.48 -17.30 -1.05
C LYS A 116 7.95 -17.56 -0.79
N ASN A 117 8.29 -18.12 0.37
CA ASN A 117 9.67 -18.42 0.77
C ASN A 117 10.59 -17.17 0.71
N GLY A 118 10.08 -16.01 1.07
CA GLY A 118 10.85 -14.77 1.07
C GLY A 118 11.08 -14.14 -0.30
N SER A 119 10.49 -14.71 -1.35
CA SER A 119 10.65 -14.22 -2.72
C SER A 119 9.32 -13.85 -3.35
N MET A 120 9.33 -12.80 -4.15
CA MET A 120 8.15 -12.36 -4.90
C MET A 120 7.74 -13.41 -5.94
N VAL A 121 6.47 -13.78 -5.93
CA VAL A 121 5.84 -14.64 -6.94
C VAL A 121 5.13 -13.79 -7.98
N SER A 122 4.44 -12.74 -7.55
CA SER A 122 3.68 -11.87 -8.43
C SER A 122 3.55 -10.47 -7.82
N VAL A 123 3.54 -9.45 -8.68
CA VAL A 123 3.26 -8.07 -8.28
C VAL A 123 2.31 -7.46 -9.30
N SER A 124 1.37 -6.67 -8.81
CA SER A 124 0.42 -5.94 -9.65
C SER A 124 0.10 -4.60 -9.01
N TYR A 125 -0.32 -3.65 -9.83
CA TYR A 125 -0.78 -2.36 -9.33
C TYR A 125 -1.91 -1.82 -10.16
N THR A 126 -2.70 -0.93 -9.57
CA THR A 126 -3.78 -0.24 -10.26
C THR A 126 -3.68 1.26 -10.04
N HIS A 127 -4.03 2.01 -11.07
CA HIS A 127 -4.18 3.46 -11.03
C HIS A 127 -5.65 3.82 -11.12
N LEU A 128 -6.11 4.66 -10.22
CA LEU A 128 -7.44 5.24 -10.30
C LEU A 128 -7.30 6.76 -10.30
N THR A 129 -7.75 7.40 -11.36
CA THR A 129 -7.74 8.87 -11.45
C THR A 129 -8.98 9.42 -10.78
N LEU A 130 -8.78 10.29 -9.80
CA LEU A 130 -9.86 10.89 -9.03
C LEU A 130 -9.82 12.41 -9.17
N PRO A 131 -10.86 13.02 -9.74
CA PRO A 131 -10.99 14.47 -9.70
C PRO A 131 -11.53 14.87 -8.33
N THR A 132 -10.85 15.80 -7.66
CA THR A 132 -11.36 16.36 -6.41
C THR A 132 -12.24 17.55 -6.74
N LYS A 133 -13.53 17.48 -6.39
CA LYS A 133 -14.44 18.60 -6.57
C LYS A 133 -14.08 19.72 -5.59
N GLN A 134 -14.17 20.96 -6.07
CA GLN A 134 -14.00 22.10 -5.18
C GLN A 134 -15.10 22.10 -4.14
N ALA A 135 -14.74 22.42 -2.91
CA ALA A 135 -15.72 22.63 -1.86
C ALA A 135 -16.60 23.82 -2.22
N VAL A 136 -17.86 23.61 -2.10
CA VAL A 136 -18.86 24.65 -2.37
C VAL A 136 -19.04 25.51 -1.11
#